data_c892ae483ffaa02200e8949e969945b5
#
_entry.id   c892ae483ffaa02200e8949e969945b5
#
_cell.length_a   1.000
_cell.length_b   1.000
_cell.length_c   1.000
_cell.angle_alpha   90.00
_cell.angle_beta   90.00
_cell.angle_gamma   90.00
#
_symmetry.space_group_name_H-M   'P 1'
#
loop_
_entity.id
_entity.type
_entity.pdbx_description
1 polymer ?
#
loop_
_entity_poly.entity_id
_entity_poly.type
_entity_poly.pdbx_seq_one_letter_code
_entity_poly.pdbx_strand_id
1 'polypeptide(L)'
;MPSLRIEQHESHRYPPRTWVNAQSADLTVAIAVDFTTKGELLTKRAAGAAFVALPLEGDPLDAARLLWKAVRQRDARTLNIAGNGICTMAKHGWSQERINTWVYQVIGKVHQHHPISFIRSGGQTGADIAGLVAAYALGIECLGLYPKRFLQRTIDNLDVRRSAEEIEAEIKSWAAGLV
;
A
#
# COMPACT_ATOMS: atom_id res chain seq x y z
N MET A 1 15.80 -12.45 -6.50
CA MET A 1 14.64 -12.17 -5.62
C MET A 1 14.43 -10.66 -5.57
N PRO A 2 13.20 -10.16 -5.50
CA PRO A 2 12.97 -8.72 -5.40
C PRO A 2 13.58 -8.19 -4.10
N SER A 3 14.04 -6.94 -4.12
CA SER A 3 14.53 -6.26 -2.92
C SER A 3 13.35 -5.75 -2.11
N LEU A 4 13.20 -6.23 -0.88
CA LEU A 4 12.29 -5.68 0.12
C LEU A 4 13.09 -4.92 1.17
N ARG A 5 12.82 -3.63 1.31
CA ARG A 5 13.45 -2.78 2.33
C ARG A 5 12.40 -2.32 3.34
N ILE A 6 12.73 -2.45 4.62
CA ILE A 6 11.89 -1.99 5.73
C ILE A 6 12.70 -0.92 6.48
N GLU A 7 12.23 0.31 6.38
CA GLU A 7 12.90 1.49 6.94
C GLU A 7 11.97 2.26 7.87
N GLN A 8 12.53 3.04 8.79
CA GLN A 8 11.78 3.91 9.68
C GLN A 8 12.07 5.38 9.38
N HIS A 9 11.03 6.21 9.51
CA HIS A 9 11.15 7.65 9.48
C HIS A 9 11.64 8.16 10.85
N GLU A 10 12.26 9.34 10.88
CA GLU A 10 12.73 9.96 12.14
C GLU A 10 11.57 10.32 13.08
N SER A 11 10.42 10.67 12.54
CA SER A 11 9.21 11.00 13.29
C SER A 11 8.41 9.75 13.66
N HIS A 12 7.90 9.72 14.89
CA HIS A 12 6.92 8.70 15.33
C HIS A 12 5.49 9.02 14.83
N ARG A 13 5.26 10.21 14.26
CA ARG A 13 3.96 10.61 13.72
C ARG A 13 3.74 10.05 12.31
N TYR A 14 2.49 9.79 11.96
CA TYR A 14 2.12 9.30 10.63
C TYR A 14 2.25 10.33 9.50
N PRO A 15 1.83 11.61 9.66
CA PRO A 15 1.81 12.56 8.56
C PRO A 15 3.14 12.79 7.84
N PRO A 16 4.29 12.96 8.52
CA PRO A 16 5.54 13.23 7.81
C PRO A 16 5.91 12.13 6.79
N ARG A 17 5.78 10.85 7.16
CA ARG A 17 6.07 9.76 6.23
C ARG A 17 5.06 9.66 5.09
N THR A 18 3.80 10.05 5.32
CA THR A 18 2.78 10.11 4.26
C THR A 18 3.20 11.06 3.16
N TRP A 19 3.71 12.24 3.51
CA TRP A 19 4.25 13.20 2.55
C TRP A 19 5.47 12.64 1.80
N VAL A 20 6.44 12.06 2.53
CA VAL A 20 7.63 11.46 1.91
C VAL A 20 7.22 10.37 0.91
N ASN A 21 6.32 9.47 1.28
CA ASN A 21 5.87 8.40 0.40
C ASN A 21 5.16 8.93 -0.85
N ALA A 22 4.23 9.87 -0.69
CA ALA A 22 3.48 10.42 -1.81
C ALA A 22 4.37 11.22 -2.78
N GLN A 23 5.34 11.96 -2.27
CA GLN A 23 6.25 12.79 -3.08
C GLN A 23 7.40 12.02 -3.73
N SER A 24 7.61 10.77 -3.34
CA SER A 24 8.71 9.93 -3.83
C SER A 24 8.26 8.84 -4.81
N ALA A 25 7.07 8.94 -5.36
CA ALA A 25 6.54 8.05 -6.38
C ALA A 25 5.86 8.83 -7.49
N ASP A 26 5.76 8.24 -8.69
CA ASP A 26 5.09 8.86 -9.83
C ASP A 26 3.58 8.97 -9.64
N LEU A 27 2.99 8.03 -8.89
CA LEU A 27 1.56 7.96 -8.65
C LEU A 27 1.28 7.39 -7.25
N THR A 28 0.40 8.05 -6.50
CA THR A 28 -0.18 7.50 -5.28
C THR A 28 -1.51 6.82 -5.59
N VAL A 29 -1.60 5.56 -5.19
CA VAL A 29 -2.78 4.70 -5.31
C VAL A 29 -3.40 4.55 -3.93
N ALA A 30 -4.55 5.17 -3.71
CA ALA A 30 -5.30 5.07 -2.46
C ALA A 30 -6.37 3.98 -2.58
N ILE A 31 -6.28 2.94 -1.75
CA ILE A 31 -7.20 1.81 -1.69
C ILE A 31 -7.99 1.91 -0.39
N ALA A 32 -9.29 2.12 -0.47
CA ALA A 32 -10.10 2.40 0.69
C ALA A 32 -11.55 1.93 0.55
N VAL A 33 -12.18 1.65 1.69
CA VAL A 33 -13.63 1.51 1.83
C VAL A 33 -14.28 2.85 2.18
N ASP A 34 -13.50 3.75 2.78
CA ASP A 34 -13.93 5.10 3.16
C ASP A 34 -12.82 6.12 2.87
N PHE A 35 -13.04 6.96 1.87
CA PHE A 35 -12.12 8.03 1.45
C PHE A 35 -12.27 9.33 2.24
N THR A 36 -13.19 9.39 3.22
CA THR A 36 -13.45 10.59 4.02
C THR A 36 -12.64 10.65 5.32
N THR A 37 -11.91 9.59 5.65
CA THR A 37 -11.06 9.56 6.84
C THR A 37 -9.94 10.61 6.77
N LYS A 38 -9.47 11.06 7.94
CA LYS A 38 -8.37 12.05 8.01
C LYS A 38 -7.10 11.57 7.29
N GLY A 39 -6.81 10.27 7.38
CA GLY A 39 -5.66 9.66 6.69
C GLY A 39 -5.78 9.74 5.18
N GLU A 40 -6.97 9.42 4.63
CA GLU A 40 -7.23 9.49 3.20
C GLU A 40 -7.18 10.93 2.67
N LEU A 41 -7.75 11.87 3.39
CA LEU A 41 -7.69 13.29 3.03
C LEU A 41 -6.24 13.81 3.03
N LEU A 42 -5.44 13.38 4.00
CA LEU A 42 -4.02 13.72 4.06
C LEU A 42 -3.24 13.14 2.88
N THR A 43 -3.46 11.85 2.57
CA THR A 43 -2.82 11.15 1.44
C THR A 43 -3.15 11.84 0.12
N LYS A 44 -4.41 12.17 -0.11
CA LYS A 44 -4.84 12.91 -1.31
C LYS A 44 -4.17 14.28 -1.42
N ARG A 45 -4.09 15.01 -0.31
CA ARG A 45 -3.40 16.31 -0.28
C ARG A 45 -1.91 16.17 -0.59
N ALA A 46 -1.25 15.19 0.02
CA ALA A 46 0.17 14.95 -0.19
C ALA A 46 0.52 14.53 -1.62
N ALA A 47 -0.35 13.75 -2.24
CA ALA A 47 -0.19 13.27 -3.62
C ALA A 47 -0.53 14.34 -4.68
N GLY A 48 -1.41 15.28 -4.36
CA GLY A 48 -1.85 16.30 -5.29
C GLY A 48 -2.48 15.72 -6.54
N ALA A 49 -1.99 16.12 -7.72
CA ALA A 49 -2.51 15.62 -9.00
C ALA A 49 -2.08 14.18 -9.32
N ALA A 50 -1.03 13.66 -8.66
CA ALA A 50 -0.53 12.29 -8.85
C ALA A 50 -1.27 11.29 -7.93
N PHE A 51 -2.59 11.22 -8.06
CA PHE A 51 -3.47 10.46 -7.17
C PHE A 51 -4.53 9.69 -7.96
N VAL A 52 -4.75 8.44 -7.59
CA VAL A 52 -5.89 7.64 -8.05
C VAL A 52 -6.53 6.94 -6.86
N ALA A 53 -7.86 7.01 -6.78
CA ALA A 53 -8.65 6.33 -5.77
C ALA A 53 -9.19 5.01 -6.33
N LEU A 54 -8.95 3.91 -5.63
CA LEU A 54 -9.48 2.59 -5.95
C LEU A 54 -10.39 2.13 -4.80
N PRO A 55 -11.71 2.20 -4.96
CA PRO A 55 -12.63 1.65 -3.98
C PRO A 55 -12.38 0.16 -3.78
N LEU A 56 -12.20 -0.25 -2.52
CA LEU A 56 -12.05 -1.65 -2.14
C LEU A 56 -13.43 -2.32 -2.10
N GLU A 57 -13.99 -2.53 -3.25
CA GLU A 57 -15.27 -3.19 -3.47
C GLU A 57 -15.33 -3.72 -4.91
N GLY A 58 -16.25 -4.63 -5.17
CA GLY A 58 -16.50 -5.16 -6.50
C GLY A 58 -15.34 -6.01 -7.07
N ASP A 59 -15.29 -6.06 -8.38
CA ASP A 59 -14.32 -6.87 -9.11
C ASP A 59 -12.94 -6.19 -9.13
N PRO A 60 -11.85 -6.88 -8.71
CA PRO A 60 -10.49 -6.35 -8.82
C PRO A 60 -10.12 -5.93 -10.25
N LEU A 61 -10.72 -6.53 -11.26
CA LEU A 61 -10.47 -6.18 -12.66
C LEU A 61 -10.91 -4.74 -13.01
N ASP A 62 -12.00 -4.27 -12.44
CA ASP A 62 -12.46 -2.90 -12.64
C ASP A 62 -11.49 -1.89 -12.00
N ALA A 63 -11.01 -2.19 -10.79
CA ALA A 63 -9.96 -1.40 -10.16
C ALA A 63 -8.65 -1.44 -10.95
N ALA A 64 -8.28 -2.59 -11.51
CA ALA A 64 -7.11 -2.72 -12.36
C ALA A 64 -7.23 -1.86 -13.63
N ARG A 65 -8.40 -1.75 -14.22
CA ARG A 65 -8.66 -0.87 -15.38
C ARG A 65 -8.49 0.61 -15.02
N LEU A 66 -8.99 1.04 -13.85
CA LEU A 66 -8.80 2.40 -13.36
C LEU A 66 -7.32 2.70 -13.13
N LEU A 67 -6.61 1.81 -12.46
CA LEU A 67 -5.18 1.96 -12.20
C LEU A 67 -4.37 1.97 -13.51
N TRP A 68 -4.68 1.06 -14.43
CA TRP A 68 -4.01 1.00 -15.74
C TRP A 68 -4.14 2.30 -16.53
N LYS A 69 -5.33 2.90 -16.54
CA LYS A 69 -5.53 4.23 -17.18
C LYS A 69 -4.66 5.29 -16.52
N ALA A 70 -4.62 5.32 -15.19
CA ALA A 70 -3.85 6.32 -14.44
C ALA A 70 -2.33 6.18 -14.68
N VAL A 71 -1.78 4.96 -14.64
CA VAL A 71 -0.35 4.73 -14.88
C VAL A 71 0.02 5.03 -16.34
N ARG A 72 -0.84 4.69 -17.31
CA ARG A 72 -0.62 5.00 -18.72
C ARG A 72 -0.63 6.50 -18.98
N GLN A 73 -1.59 7.22 -18.44
CA GLN A 73 -1.72 8.66 -18.62
C GLN A 73 -0.50 9.43 -18.12
N ARG A 74 0.19 8.91 -17.10
CA ARG A 74 1.34 9.55 -16.48
C ARG A 74 2.68 8.90 -16.86
N ASP A 75 2.66 7.81 -17.60
CA ASP A 75 3.80 6.89 -17.77
C ASP A 75 4.45 6.53 -16.41
N ALA A 76 3.63 6.33 -15.39
CA ALA A 76 4.09 6.04 -14.03
C ALA A 76 4.74 4.66 -13.95
N ARG A 77 5.94 4.60 -13.39
CA ARG A 77 6.69 3.36 -13.17
C ARG A 77 6.86 3.05 -11.68
N THR A 78 6.68 4.03 -10.84
CA THR A 78 6.79 3.89 -9.39
C THR A 78 5.46 4.25 -8.72
N LEU A 79 5.01 3.42 -7.78
CA LEU A 79 3.75 3.60 -7.08
C LEU A 79 3.97 3.77 -5.57
N ASN A 80 3.20 4.66 -4.97
CA ASN A 80 2.97 4.68 -3.54
C ASN A 80 1.59 4.06 -3.28
N ILE A 81 1.56 2.91 -2.59
CA ILE A 81 0.30 2.26 -2.19
C ILE A 81 -0.05 2.74 -0.79
N ALA A 82 -1.22 3.31 -0.65
CA ALA A 82 -1.76 3.83 0.59
C ALA A 82 -3.25 3.50 0.71
N GLY A 83 -3.85 3.77 1.84
CA GLY A 83 -5.29 3.58 2.00
C GLY A 83 -5.72 3.36 3.45
N ASN A 84 -6.95 2.85 3.62
CA ASN A 84 -7.45 2.60 4.96
C ASN A 84 -6.63 1.52 5.70
N GLY A 85 -6.48 1.70 7.00
CA GLY A 85 -5.98 0.68 7.90
C GLY A 85 -6.97 -0.47 8.11
N ILE A 86 -6.46 -1.59 8.61
CA ILE A 86 -7.29 -2.79 8.86
C ILE A 86 -8.44 -2.51 9.85
N CYS A 87 -8.24 -1.63 10.82
CA CYS A 87 -9.29 -1.26 11.78
C CYS A 87 -10.54 -0.69 11.07
N THR A 88 -10.35 0.11 10.03
CA THR A 88 -11.46 0.65 9.21
C THR A 88 -12.02 -0.42 8.29
N MET A 89 -11.16 -1.14 7.57
CA MET A 89 -11.58 -2.13 6.58
C MET A 89 -12.31 -3.32 7.19
N ALA A 90 -11.89 -3.78 8.38
CA ALA A 90 -12.53 -4.90 9.08
C ALA A 90 -13.99 -4.61 9.46
N LYS A 91 -14.35 -3.36 9.72
CA LYS A 91 -15.74 -2.94 9.98
C LYS A 91 -16.64 -3.14 8.74
N HIS A 92 -16.05 -3.27 7.56
CA HIS A 92 -16.73 -3.54 6.29
C HIS A 92 -16.52 -4.98 5.81
N GLY A 93 -16.11 -5.89 6.71
CA GLY A 93 -15.97 -7.32 6.43
C GLY A 93 -14.70 -7.73 5.70
N TRP A 94 -13.67 -6.87 5.65
CA TRP A 94 -12.39 -7.18 5.04
C TRP A 94 -11.38 -7.72 6.06
N SER A 95 -10.75 -8.84 5.75
CA SER A 95 -9.58 -9.35 6.46
C SER A 95 -8.30 -8.91 5.74
N GLN A 96 -7.16 -8.91 6.44
CA GLN A 96 -5.87 -8.60 5.81
C GLN A 96 -5.56 -9.54 4.63
N GLU A 97 -5.86 -10.83 4.77
CA GLU A 97 -5.67 -11.82 3.71
C GLU A 97 -6.47 -11.47 2.44
N ARG A 98 -7.76 -11.12 2.59
CA ARG A 98 -8.60 -10.72 1.45
C ARG A 98 -8.10 -9.43 0.80
N ILE A 99 -7.64 -8.47 1.59
CA ILE A 99 -7.05 -7.22 1.07
C ILE A 99 -5.78 -7.54 0.29
N ASN A 100 -4.88 -8.36 0.83
CA ASN A 100 -3.65 -8.78 0.17
C ASN A 100 -3.95 -9.43 -1.20
N THR A 101 -4.90 -10.36 -1.23
CA THR A 101 -5.31 -11.04 -2.47
C THR A 101 -5.87 -10.06 -3.51
N TRP A 102 -6.75 -9.17 -3.08
CA TRP A 102 -7.36 -8.17 -3.97
C TRP A 102 -6.31 -7.22 -4.55
N VAL A 103 -5.41 -6.70 -3.71
CA VAL A 103 -4.33 -5.79 -4.15
C VAL A 103 -3.35 -6.51 -5.08
N TYR A 104 -2.99 -7.75 -4.77
CA TYR A 104 -2.15 -8.57 -5.64
C TYR A 104 -2.76 -8.75 -7.04
N GLN A 105 -4.05 -9.04 -7.12
CA GLN A 105 -4.76 -9.20 -8.40
C GLN A 105 -4.78 -7.89 -9.20
N VAL A 106 -5.05 -6.76 -8.55
CA VAL A 106 -5.09 -5.45 -9.20
C VAL A 106 -3.71 -5.05 -9.74
N ILE A 107 -2.69 -5.07 -8.87
CA ILE A 107 -1.33 -4.67 -9.26
C ILE A 107 -0.76 -5.66 -10.28
N GLY A 108 -0.95 -6.96 -10.10
CA GLY A 108 -0.47 -7.99 -11.01
C GLY A 108 -1.05 -7.82 -12.41
N LYS A 109 -2.34 -7.52 -12.51
CA LYS A 109 -2.97 -7.28 -13.81
C LYS A 109 -2.41 -6.04 -14.51
N VAL A 110 -2.17 -4.98 -13.78
CA VAL A 110 -1.55 -3.75 -14.34
C VAL A 110 -0.10 -4.02 -14.74
N HIS A 111 0.68 -4.67 -13.86
CA HIS A 111 2.10 -4.96 -14.09
C HIS A 111 2.34 -5.80 -15.35
N GLN A 112 1.43 -6.73 -15.68
CA GLN A 112 1.49 -7.53 -16.92
C GLN A 112 1.46 -6.67 -18.20
N HIS A 113 0.79 -5.53 -18.18
CA HIS A 113 0.57 -4.68 -19.35
C HIS A 113 1.32 -3.34 -19.29
N HIS A 114 1.75 -2.94 -18.12
CA HIS A 114 2.52 -1.72 -17.86
C HIS A 114 3.49 -2.01 -16.72
N PRO A 115 4.72 -2.42 -17.00
CA PRO A 115 5.68 -2.82 -15.97
C PRO A 115 5.92 -1.74 -14.93
N ILE A 116 5.65 -2.07 -13.67
CA ILE A 116 5.95 -1.24 -12.50
C ILE A 116 7.33 -1.65 -11.99
N SER A 117 8.21 -0.69 -11.79
CA SER A 117 9.58 -0.94 -11.37
C SER A 117 9.77 -0.89 -9.86
N PHE A 118 8.94 -0.13 -9.16
CA PHE A 118 9.09 0.07 -7.73
C PHE A 118 7.76 0.38 -7.04
N ILE A 119 7.55 -0.20 -5.86
CA ILE A 119 6.41 0.10 -5.00
C ILE A 119 6.90 0.54 -3.63
N ARG A 120 6.35 1.63 -3.12
CA ARG A 120 6.56 2.08 -1.75
C ARG A 120 5.25 2.19 -1.00
N SER A 121 5.31 2.21 0.32
CA SER A 121 4.14 2.31 1.17
C SER A 121 4.52 2.72 2.59
N GLY A 122 3.53 3.16 3.36
CA GLY A 122 3.69 3.47 4.77
C GLY A 122 3.73 2.24 5.69
N GLY A 123 3.46 1.06 5.16
CA GLY A 123 3.57 -0.21 5.87
C GLY A 123 2.54 -0.48 6.96
N GLN A 124 1.51 0.36 7.10
CA GLN A 124 0.46 0.10 8.07
C GLN A 124 -0.40 -1.11 7.67
N THR A 125 -1.01 -1.77 8.64
CA THR A 125 -1.98 -2.83 8.37
C THR A 125 -3.12 -2.31 7.49
N GLY A 126 -3.70 -3.16 6.67
CA GLY A 126 -4.70 -2.77 5.67
C GLY A 126 -4.07 -2.59 4.28
N ALA A 127 -4.34 -1.46 3.61
CA ALA A 127 -3.90 -1.21 2.24
C ALA A 127 -2.37 -1.11 2.09
N ASP A 128 -1.72 -0.44 3.02
CA ASP A 128 -0.29 -0.17 2.93
C ASP A 128 0.54 -1.46 2.87
N ILE A 129 0.37 -2.36 3.86
CA ILE A 129 1.12 -3.63 3.88
C ILE A 129 0.71 -4.54 2.72
N ALA A 130 -0.55 -4.49 2.28
CA ALA A 130 -0.99 -5.25 1.12
C ALA A 130 -0.26 -4.85 -0.17
N GLY A 131 0.09 -3.57 -0.31
CA GLY A 131 0.93 -3.09 -1.41
C GLY A 131 2.33 -3.71 -1.40
N LEU A 132 2.95 -3.83 -0.22
CA LEU A 132 4.28 -4.45 -0.08
C LEU A 132 4.22 -5.97 -0.33
N VAL A 133 3.20 -6.63 0.19
CA VAL A 133 2.95 -8.07 -0.03
C VAL A 133 2.79 -8.37 -1.53
N ALA A 134 1.95 -7.58 -2.21
CA ALA A 134 1.72 -7.73 -3.64
C ALA A 134 3.01 -7.47 -4.45
N ALA A 135 3.74 -6.41 -4.11
CA ALA A 135 5.00 -6.09 -4.78
C ALA A 135 6.02 -7.24 -4.66
N TYR A 136 6.22 -7.75 -3.44
CA TYR A 136 7.14 -8.84 -3.19
C TYR A 136 6.74 -10.12 -3.93
N ALA A 137 5.45 -10.48 -3.90
CA ALA A 137 4.92 -11.66 -4.60
C ALA A 137 5.07 -11.56 -6.14
N LEU A 138 4.97 -10.34 -6.69
CA LEU A 138 5.10 -10.07 -8.12
C LEU A 138 6.56 -9.88 -8.59
N GLY A 139 7.52 -9.94 -7.68
CA GLY A 139 8.92 -9.71 -8.03
C GLY A 139 9.28 -8.23 -8.25
N ILE A 140 8.46 -7.30 -7.77
CA ILE A 140 8.70 -5.85 -7.86
C ILE A 140 9.50 -5.39 -6.63
N GLU A 141 10.52 -4.59 -6.84
CA GLU A 141 11.27 -3.98 -5.73
C GLU A 141 10.37 -3.09 -4.88
N CYS A 142 10.52 -3.15 -3.55
CA CYS A 142 9.64 -2.38 -2.68
C CYS A 142 10.28 -1.87 -1.39
N LEU A 143 9.67 -0.81 -0.85
CA LEU A 143 10.08 -0.14 0.38
C LEU A 143 8.87 0.14 1.27
N GLY A 144 8.91 -0.35 2.50
CA GLY A 144 8.04 0.09 3.58
C GLY A 144 8.72 1.17 4.42
N LEU A 145 8.17 2.39 4.43
CA LEU A 145 8.64 3.49 5.28
C LEU A 145 7.69 3.65 6.47
N TYR A 146 8.09 3.12 7.59
CA TYR A 146 7.31 3.11 8.84
C TYR A 146 7.56 4.36 9.70
N PRO A 147 6.67 4.69 10.64
CA PRO A 147 7.00 5.65 11.68
C PRO A 147 8.18 5.16 12.52
N LYS A 148 8.81 6.07 13.26
CA LYS A 148 9.91 5.72 14.19
C LYS A 148 9.52 4.55 15.10
N ARG A 149 10.44 3.62 15.32
CA ARG A 149 10.26 2.36 16.07
C ARG A 149 9.31 1.37 15.38
N PHE A 150 9.15 1.51 14.07
CA PHE A 150 8.28 0.64 13.27
C PHE A 150 6.87 0.53 13.85
N LEU A 151 6.30 1.65 14.30
CA LEU A 151 4.94 1.67 14.82
C LEU A 151 3.96 1.22 13.74
N GLN A 152 3.09 0.28 14.10
CA GLN A 152 2.06 -0.26 13.23
C GLN A 152 0.74 -0.35 14.00
N ARG A 153 -0.34 0.11 13.38
CA ARG A 153 -1.67 0.09 13.98
C ARG A 153 -2.35 -1.25 13.75
N THR A 154 -2.84 -1.85 14.84
CA THR A 154 -3.53 -3.14 14.82
C THR A 154 -5.01 -2.98 14.45
N ILE A 155 -5.70 -4.14 14.27
CA ILE A 155 -7.14 -4.19 14.05
C ILE A 155 -7.93 -3.56 15.20
N ASP A 156 -7.40 -3.62 16.43
CA ASP A 156 -8.00 -3.03 17.63
C ASP A 156 -7.69 -1.53 17.77
N ASN A 157 -7.13 -0.91 16.73
CA ASN A 157 -6.75 0.51 16.70
C ASN A 157 -5.68 0.90 17.73
N LEU A 158 -4.79 -0.03 18.02
CA LEU A 158 -3.65 0.18 18.94
C LEU A 158 -2.35 0.25 18.16
N ASP A 159 -1.47 1.18 18.53
CA ASP A 159 -0.13 1.25 17.97
C ASP A 159 0.80 0.29 18.71
N VAL A 160 1.42 -0.61 17.96
CA VAL A 160 2.41 -1.56 18.47
C VAL A 160 3.78 -1.31 17.84
N ARG A 161 4.83 -1.52 18.59
CA ARG A 161 6.20 -1.50 18.08
C ARG A 161 6.52 -2.85 17.46
N ARG A 162 7.15 -2.79 16.29
CA ARG A 162 7.61 -3.96 15.56
C ARG A 162 9.13 -3.87 15.34
N SER A 163 9.73 -4.92 14.82
CA SER A 163 11.07 -4.87 14.26
C SER A 163 11.02 -4.98 12.72
N ALA A 164 12.07 -4.56 12.05
CA ALA A 164 12.16 -4.70 10.59
C ALA A 164 12.11 -6.18 10.18
N GLU A 165 12.77 -7.05 10.94
CA GLU A 165 12.82 -8.49 10.69
C GLU A 165 11.46 -9.16 10.83
N GLU A 166 10.67 -8.79 11.85
CA GLU A 166 9.29 -9.31 12.04
C GLU A 166 8.39 -8.90 10.88
N ILE A 167 8.47 -7.64 10.46
CA ILE A 167 7.67 -7.11 9.34
C ILE A 167 8.07 -7.78 8.03
N GLU A 168 9.37 -7.93 7.77
CA GLU A 168 9.88 -8.59 6.58
C GLU A 168 9.43 -10.04 6.50
N ALA A 169 9.52 -10.78 7.62
CA ALA A 169 9.07 -12.16 7.70
C ALA A 169 7.55 -12.29 7.45
N GLU A 170 6.76 -11.38 7.98
CA GLU A 170 5.31 -11.35 7.79
C GLU A 170 4.96 -11.09 6.30
N ILE A 171 5.58 -10.10 5.67
CA ILE A 171 5.35 -9.78 4.25
C ILE A 171 5.70 -11.00 3.37
N LYS A 172 6.84 -11.63 3.61
CA LYS A 172 7.27 -12.83 2.88
C LYS A 172 6.32 -14.00 3.06
N SER A 173 5.82 -14.20 4.28
CA SER A 173 4.83 -15.24 4.59
C SER A 173 3.52 -15.03 3.85
N TRP A 174 2.98 -13.81 3.87
CA TRP A 174 1.78 -13.47 3.11
C TRP A 174 1.96 -13.62 1.60
N ALA A 175 3.11 -13.17 1.08
CA ALA A 175 3.43 -13.25 -0.34
C ALA A 175 3.53 -14.70 -0.84
N ALA A 176 4.08 -15.60 -0.03
CA ALA A 176 4.17 -17.02 -0.37
C ALA A 176 2.79 -17.69 -0.52
N GLY A 177 1.76 -17.16 0.12
CA GLY A 177 0.39 -17.66 -0.01
C GLY A 177 -0.35 -17.16 -1.26
N LEU A 178 0.24 -16.24 -2.04
CA LEU A 178 -0.37 -15.64 -3.23
C LEU A 178 0.14 -16.24 -4.55
N VAL A 179 1.26 -16.96 -4.53
CA VAL A 179 1.93 -17.54 -5.70
C VAL A 179 1.82 -19.05 -5.73
#